data_4535d5947e439135df3ccd05693bcb51
#
_entry.id   4535d5947e439135df3ccd05693bcb51
#
_cell.length_a   1.000
_cell.length_b   1.000
_cell.length_c   1.000
_cell.angle_alpha   90.00
_cell.angle_beta   90.00
_cell.angle_gamma   90.00
#
_symmetry.space_group_name_H-M   'P 1'
#
loop_
_entity.id
_entity.type
_entity.pdbx_description
1 polymer ?
#
loop_
_entity_poly.entity_id
_entity_poly.type
_entity_poly.pdbx_seq_one_letter_code
_entity_poly.pdbx_strand_id
1 'polypeptide(L)'
;MLNSGGRPSSPEGSAFEPTRSDIVTQIKLASMIDPKKRAADMAIVPTAVKRPRNELVAAAQSQQLMAMGPPRTSSLQAPIMLMSGHEGEVYCCKFHPNGATLASSGFDRLILMWNVYGDCENYATLKGHSGAVMELHYNTDGSMLFSASTDKTVGVWDSETGERIKRLKGHTSFVNTCYPARRGPQLVCTGSDDGTVKLWDVRKKGAIHTFQNTYQVLAVTFNDTSDQIMSGGIDNEIKVWDLRQNKLIYTMHGHGDSITGLSLSSEGSYLLSNSMDNTVRIWDVRPFAPKERCVKIFQGNLHNFEKNLLRCSWSNDGSKIAAGSADRFVYIWDTTSRRILYKLPGHAGSVNEVVFHPEESIVLSGASDKRLYMGEIQ
;
A
#
# COMPACT_ATOMS: atom_id res chain seq x y z
N MET A 1 3.26 24.87 -64.54
CA MET A 1 2.03 24.24 -65.08
C MET A 1 1.44 23.52 -63.89
N LEU A 2 0.48 24.15 -63.14
CA LEU A 2 -0.97 23.98 -63.24
C LEU A 2 -1.39 22.51 -63.05
N ASN A 3 -2.06 22.07 -61.99
CA ASN A 3 -3.41 22.32 -61.52
C ASN A 3 -3.65 21.55 -60.17
N SER A 4 -4.10 22.11 -59.10
CA SER A 4 -5.44 22.37 -58.57
C SER A 4 -6.38 21.17 -58.40
N GLY A 5 -6.88 21.03 -57.22
CA GLY A 5 -8.12 20.35 -56.82
C GLY A 5 -7.93 19.42 -55.62
N GLY A 6 -8.53 19.56 -54.51
CA GLY A 6 -9.81 19.96 -54.06
C GLY A 6 -10.07 19.19 -52.76
N ARG A 7 -10.27 19.86 -51.65
CA ARG A 7 -10.78 19.25 -50.41
C ARG A 7 -12.27 18.95 -50.54
N PRO A 8 -12.77 17.97 -49.81
CA PRO A 8 -14.08 18.10 -49.21
C PRO A 8 -14.02 18.14 -47.67
N SER A 9 -14.80 19.04 -47.14
CA SER A 9 -15.11 19.34 -45.77
C SER A 9 -15.89 18.22 -45.08
N SER A 10 -15.52 17.88 -43.84
CA SER A 10 -16.31 17.11 -42.89
C SER A 10 -17.24 18.04 -42.10
N PRO A 11 -18.48 17.62 -41.77
CA PRO A 11 -19.37 18.42 -40.93
C PRO A 11 -19.10 18.26 -39.46
N GLU A 12 -19.11 19.37 -38.76
CA GLU A 12 -19.08 19.49 -37.30
C GLU A 12 -20.35 18.88 -36.70
N GLY A 13 -20.16 17.94 -35.76
CA GLY A 13 -21.17 17.44 -34.86
C GLY A 13 -21.24 18.31 -33.61
N SER A 14 -22.26 19.15 -33.48
CA SER A 14 -22.54 19.96 -32.30
C SER A 14 -22.90 19.10 -31.08
N ALA A 15 -22.14 19.22 -30.03
CA ALA A 15 -22.49 18.71 -28.72
C ALA A 15 -23.62 19.60 -28.13
N PHE A 16 -24.76 18.98 -27.83
CA PHE A 16 -25.87 19.61 -27.14
C PHE A 16 -25.54 19.65 -25.64
N GLU A 17 -25.29 20.84 -25.09
CA GLU A 17 -25.34 21.09 -23.63
C GLU A 17 -26.78 21.36 -23.21
N PRO A 18 -27.31 20.68 -22.17
CA PRO A 18 -28.66 20.98 -21.67
C PRO A 18 -28.67 22.31 -20.93
N THR A 19 -29.58 23.19 -21.33
CA THR A 19 -29.74 24.52 -20.73
C THR A 19 -30.41 24.46 -19.37
N ARG A 20 -30.14 25.47 -18.55
CA ARG A 20 -30.62 25.64 -17.16
C ARG A 20 -32.15 25.59 -17.00
N SER A 21 -32.95 25.65 -18.09
CA SER A 21 -34.39 25.53 -18.12
C SER A 21 -34.90 24.09 -17.98
N ASP A 22 -34.12 23.08 -18.37
CA ASP A 22 -34.55 21.67 -18.37
C ASP A 22 -34.50 21.07 -16.95
N ILE A 23 -33.63 21.60 -16.09
CA ILE A 23 -33.48 21.17 -14.69
C ILE A 23 -34.59 21.70 -13.82
N VAL A 24 -35.16 22.88 -14.12
CA VAL A 24 -36.25 23.50 -13.36
C VAL A 24 -37.61 22.83 -13.64
N THR A 25 -37.77 22.20 -14.80
CA THR A 25 -39.03 21.52 -15.16
C THR A 25 -39.15 20.15 -14.50
N GLN A 26 -38.02 19.44 -14.25
CA GLN A 26 -38.08 18.17 -13.53
C GLN A 26 -38.32 18.30 -12.02
N ILE A 27 -37.97 19.45 -11.41
CA ILE A 27 -38.20 19.69 -9.97
C ILE A 27 -39.66 20.12 -9.71
N LYS A 28 -40.37 20.64 -10.71
CA LYS A 28 -41.77 21.03 -10.57
C LYS A 28 -42.80 19.90 -10.71
N LEU A 29 -42.43 18.75 -11.27
CA LEU A 29 -43.35 17.60 -11.35
C LEU A 29 -43.38 16.73 -10.08
N ALA A 30 -42.48 16.92 -9.14
CA ALA A 30 -42.44 16.15 -7.90
C ALA A 30 -43.20 16.79 -6.73
N SER A 31 -43.82 17.95 -6.90
CA SER A 31 -44.48 18.71 -5.82
C SER A 31 -46.00 18.88 -5.96
N MET A 32 -46.67 18.12 -6.82
CA MET A 32 -48.14 18.14 -6.94
C MET A 32 -48.73 16.78 -6.63
N ILE A 33 -48.68 16.39 -5.36
CA ILE A 33 -49.63 15.42 -4.79
C ILE A 33 -50.33 16.09 -3.61
N ASP A 34 -51.58 16.44 -3.86
CA ASP A 34 -52.49 17.14 -2.95
C ASP A 34 -52.92 16.21 -1.80
N PRO A 35 -52.74 16.57 -0.53
CA PRO A 35 -53.21 15.76 0.60
C PRO A 35 -54.58 16.21 1.12
N LYS A 36 -55.65 16.14 0.31
CA LYS A 36 -57.03 16.30 0.80
C LYS A 36 -58.04 15.52 -0.03
N LYS A 37 -58.21 14.23 0.29
CA LYS A 37 -59.50 13.57 0.24
C LYS A 37 -59.68 12.70 1.48
N ARG A 38 -60.40 13.24 2.41
CA ARG A 38 -60.93 12.58 3.59
C ARG A 38 -62.24 11.88 3.28
N ALA A 39 -62.28 10.70 3.81
CA ALA A 39 -63.17 10.27 4.90
C ALA A 39 -64.58 9.91 4.47
N ALA A 40 -64.89 8.66 4.60
CA ALA A 40 -66.05 8.21 5.41
C ALA A 40 -65.98 6.67 5.52
N ASP A 41 -66.25 6.24 6.78
CA ASP A 41 -66.81 4.99 7.20
C ASP A 41 -66.02 3.67 7.10
N MET A 42 -65.56 3.20 8.21
CA MET A 42 -66.14 2.17 9.05
C MET A 42 -65.18 1.79 10.17
N ALA A 43 -65.64 1.92 11.39
CA ALA A 43 -64.94 1.45 12.58
C ALA A 43 -64.91 -0.08 12.58
N ILE A 44 -63.70 -0.61 12.44
CA ILE A 44 -63.38 -2.02 12.79
C ILE A 44 -62.53 -1.97 14.05
N VAL A 45 -63.10 -2.45 15.15
CA VAL A 45 -62.40 -2.68 16.41
C VAL A 45 -61.27 -3.67 16.19
N PRO A 46 -60.00 -3.34 16.44
CA PRO A 46 -58.96 -4.33 16.34
C PRO A 46 -59.01 -5.22 17.56
N THR A 47 -59.41 -6.46 17.38
CA THR A 47 -59.12 -7.54 18.32
C THR A 47 -57.63 -7.64 18.53
N ALA A 48 -57.17 -7.38 19.74
CA ALA A 48 -55.78 -7.53 20.13
C ALA A 48 -55.36 -8.98 19.98
N VAL A 49 -54.73 -9.31 18.84
CA VAL A 49 -54.01 -10.60 18.65
C VAL A 49 -52.82 -10.53 19.56
N LYS A 50 -52.83 -11.31 20.65
CA LYS A 50 -51.65 -11.53 21.49
C LYS A 50 -50.58 -12.19 20.64
N ARG A 51 -49.57 -11.43 20.18
CA ARG A 51 -48.39 -11.98 19.55
C ARG A 51 -47.66 -12.90 20.55
N PRO A 52 -47.23 -14.09 20.14
CA PRO A 52 -46.52 -15.00 21.04
C PRO A 52 -45.26 -14.31 21.57
N ARG A 53 -45.02 -14.50 22.88
CA ARG A 53 -43.88 -13.89 23.62
C ARG A 53 -42.51 -14.14 22.98
N ASN A 54 -42.41 -15.20 22.19
CA ASN A 54 -41.16 -15.58 21.49
C ASN A 54 -40.81 -14.65 20.31
N GLU A 55 -41.79 -14.04 19.61
CA GLU A 55 -41.52 -13.10 18.51
C GLU A 55 -40.99 -11.76 19.04
N LEU A 56 -41.46 -11.32 20.22
CA LEU A 56 -40.98 -10.08 20.86
C LEU A 56 -39.52 -10.27 21.35
N VAL A 57 -39.17 -11.45 21.85
CA VAL A 57 -37.81 -11.73 22.28
C VAL A 57 -36.90 -11.85 21.09
N ALA A 58 -37.31 -12.49 19.99
CA ALA A 58 -36.56 -12.56 18.76
C ALA A 58 -36.35 -11.18 18.10
N ALA A 59 -37.39 -10.33 18.12
CA ALA A 59 -37.29 -8.96 17.61
C ALA A 59 -36.37 -8.08 18.48
N ALA A 60 -36.39 -8.25 19.81
CA ALA A 60 -35.49 -7.55 20.71
C ALA A 60 -34.05 -8.03 20.56
N GLN A 61 -33.83 -9.31 20.37
CA GLN A 61 -32.52 -9.87 20.10
C GLN A 61 -31.96 -9.45 18.73
N SER A 62 -32.80 -9.40 17.70
CA SER A 62 -32.40 -8.89 16.38
C SER A 62 -32.10 -7.38 16.39
N GLN A 63 -32.83 -6.60 17.18
CA GLN A 63 -32.53 -5.16 17.38
C GLN A 63 -31.24 -4.97 18.19
N GLN A 64 -30.96 -5.79 19.20
CA GLN A 64 -29.68 -5.77 19.91
C GLN A 64 -28.50 -6.17 19.01
N LEU A 65 -28.68 -7.17 18.16
CA LEU A 65 -27.67 -7.60 17.17
C LEU A 65 -27.42 -6.49 16.11
N MET A 66 -28.45 -5.76 15.70
CA MET A 66 -28.26 -4.61 14.80
C MET A 66 -27.62 -3.40 15.50
N ALA A 67 -27.77 -3.25 16.81
CA ALA A 67 -27.11 -2.18 17.57
C ALA A 67 -25.63 -2.47 17.89
N MET A 68 -25.22 -3.73 17.85
CA MET A 68 -23.82 -4.11 18.15
C MET A 68 -22.88 -4.05 16.94
N GLY A 69 -23.37 -3.78 15.74
CA GLY A 69 -22.55 -3.82 14.52
C GLY A 69 -22.02 -5.22 14.20
N PRO A 70 -21.28 -5.39 13.11
CA PRO A 70 -20.62 -6.66 12.82
C PRO A 70 -19.60 -7.00 13.92
N PRO A 71 -19.41 -8.30 14.22
CA PRO A 71 -18.44 -8.70 15.23
C PRO A 71 -17.06 -8.16 14.89
N ARG A 72 -16.39 -7.56 15.87
CA ARG A 72 -15.05 -6.98 15.72
C ARG A 72 -14.03 -8.09 15.48
N THR A 73 -13.12 -7.88 14.55
CA THR A 73 -12.07 -8.84 14.17
C THR A 73 -10.69 -8.43 14.69
N SER A 74 -10.60 -7.28 15.34
CA SER A 74 -9.37 -6.76 15.90
C SER A 74 -9.55 -6.07 17.23
N SER A 75 -8.43 -5.78 17.89
CA SER A 75 -8.33 -5.05 19.18
C SER A 75 -8.29 -3.52 19.00
N LEU A 76 -8.52 -3.00 17.80
CA LEU A 76 -8.56 -1.55 17.54
C LEU A 76 -9.69 -0.88 18.32
N GLN A 77 -9.52 0.39 18.70
CA GLN A 77 -10.55 1.17 19.38
C GLN A 77 -11.79 1.40 18.48
N ALA A 78 -11.57 1.61 17.18
CA ALA A 78 -12.61 1.75 16.17
C ALA A 78 -12.30 0.91 14.93
N PRO A 79 -13.32 0.51 14.12
CA PRO A 79 -13.09 -0.26 12.89
C PRO A 79 -12.16 0.43 11.89
N ILE A 80 -12.10 1.75 11.91
CA ILE A 80 -11.20 2.56 11.10
C ILE A 80 -10.61 3.66 12.01
N MET A 81 -9.28 3.72 12.06
CA MET A 81 -8.52 4.72 12.77
C MET A 81 -7.82 5.63 11.76
N LEU A 82 -7.91 6.95 11.99
CA LEU A 82 -7.23 7.98 11.20
C LEU A 82 -6.11 8.59 12.03
N MET A 83 -4.89 8.53 11.51
CA MET A 83 -3.72 9.14 12.14
C MET A 83 -3.24 10.31 11.30
N SER A 84 -3.03 11.45 11.95
CA SER A 84 -2.54 12.69 11.34
C SER A 84 -1.42 13.28 12.18
N GLY A 85 -0.36 13.76 11.52
CA GLY A 85 0.81 14.32 12.20
C GLY A 85 1.95 14.66 11.23
N HIS A 86 1.96 14.04 10.05
CA HIS A 86 2.89 14.41 8.99
C HIS A 86 2.54 15.77 8.36
N GLU A 87 3.54 16.60 8.16
CA GLU A 87 3.41 17.88 7.44
C GLU A 87 3.59 17.72 5.92
N GLY A 88 4.17 16.62 5.49
CA GLY A 88 4.40 16.25 4.09
C GLY A 88 3.73 14.93 3.70
N GLU A 89 3.86 14.56 2.43
CA GLU A 89 3.36 13.29 1.90
C GLU A 89 3.97 12.11 2.64
N VAL A 90 3.17 11.08 2.95
CA VAL A 90 3.64 9.83 3.54
C VAL A 90 4.07 8.90 2.41
N TYR A 91 5.31 8.44 2.46
CA TYR A 91 5.86 7.52 1.46
C TYR A 91 5.90 6.07 1.95
N CYS A 92 6.12 5.87 3.23
CA CYS A 92 6.23 4.53 3.81
C CYS A 92 5.62 4.45 5.20
N CYS A 93 5.05 3.30 5.52
CA CYS A 93 4.61 2.94 6.86
C CYS A 93 4.84 1.44 7.09
N LYS A 94 5.24 1.07 8.30
CA LYS A 94 5.53 -0.33 8.67
C LYS A 94 5.09 -0.60 10.10
N PHE A 95 4.48 -1.75 10.32
CA PHE A 95 4.27 -2.27 11.66
C PHE A 95 5.59 -2.76 12.26
N HIS A 96 5.76 -2.56 13.53
CA HIS A 96 6.78 -3.25 14.29
C HIS A 96 6.43 -4.76 14.36
N PRO A 97 7.40 -5.69 14.37
CA PRO A 97 7.12 -7.12 14.40
C PRO A 97 6.23 -7.61 15.55
N ASN A 98 6.19 -6.89 16.67
CA ASN A 98 5.30 -7.22 17.81
C ASN A 98 3.85 -6.77 17.62
N GLY A 99 3.53 -6.04 16.55
CA GLY A 99 2.20 -5.52 16.25
C GLY A 99 1.72 -4.35 17.13
N ALA A 100 2.39 -4.01 18.22
CA ALA A 100 1.92 -3.00 19.17
C ALA A 100 2.18 -1.56 18.72
N THR A 101 3.19 -1.35 17.86
CA THR A 101 3.61 -0.05 17.38
C THR A 101 3.82 -0.06 15.86
N LEU A 102 3.88 1.12 15.27
CA LEU A 102 4.20 1.29 13.85
C LEU A 102 5.06 2.54 13.64
N ALA A 103 5.79 2.58 12.54
CA ALA A 103 6.55 3.73 12.09
C ALA A 103 6.04 4.22 10.74
N SER A 104 6.04 5.54 10.53
CA SER A 104 5.71 6.17 9.26
C SER A 104 6.74 7.22 8.88
N SER A 105 6.92 7.45 7.59
CA SER A 105 7.88 8.43 7.07
C SER A 105 7.45 9.05 5.75
N GLY A 106 8.04 10.18 5.40
CA GLY A 106 7.67 10.86 4.19
C GLY A 106 8.54 12.04 3.79
N PHE A 107 7.92 12.96 3.06
CA PHE A 107 8.56 14.15 2.51
C PHE A 107 9.05 15.14 3.57
N ASP A 108 8.41 15.17 4.74
CA ASP A 108 8.76 16.02 5.87
C ASP A 108 10.09 15.65 6.56
N ARG A 109 10.76 14.59 6.09
CA ARG A 109 12.06 14.11 6.59
C ARG A 109 12.01 13.53 8.00
N LEU A 110 10.83 13.35 8.54
CA LEU A 110 10.58 12.80 9.86
C LEU A 110 10.24 11.32 9.78
N ILE A 111 10.53 10.61 10.85
CA ILE A 111 9.98 9.29 11.13
C ILE A 111 9.12 9.43 12.37
N LEU A 112 7.83 9.16 12.24
CA LEU A 112 6.87 9.21 13.34
C LEU A 112 6.59 7.81 13.84
N MET A 113 6.62 7.65 15.16
CA MET A 113 6.35 6.39 15.85
C MET A 113 4.99 6.48 16.52
N TRP A 114 4.13 5.48 16.29
CA TRP A 114 2.73 5.49 16.73
C TRP A 114 2.39 4.23 17.50
N ASN A 115 1.47 4.35 18.45
CA ASN A 115 0.81 3.19 19.05
C ASN A 115 -0.27 2.66 18.09
N VAL A 116 -0.39 1.33 17.99
CA VAL A 116 -1.44 0.69 17.17
C VAL A 116 -2.77 0.68 17.92
N TYR A 117 -2.73 0.47 19.22
CA TYR A 117 -3.92 0.35 20.06
C TYR A 117 -4.22 1.64 20.83
N GLY A 118 -5.46 1.75 21.33
CA GLY A 118 -5.96 2.96 21.97
C GLY A 118 -6.19 4.08 20.97
N ASP A 119 -5.83 5.30 21.32
CA ASP A 119 -6.03 6.50 20.51
C ASP A 119 -5.03 6.65 19.35
N CYS A 120 -4.16 5.65 19.10
CA CYS A 120 -3.14 5.66 18.05
C CYS A 120 -2.25 6.92 18.10
N GLU A 121 -1.79 7.29 19.31
CA GLU A 121 -1.00 8.49 19.53
C GLU A 121 0.41 8.38 18.92
N ASN A 122 0.92 9.52 18.41
CA ASN A 122 2.33 9.67 18.09
C ASN A 122 3.13 9.83 19.37
N TYR A 123 3.89 8.81 19.78
CA TYR A 123 4.67 8.84 21.02
C TYR A 123 6.12 9.29 20.83
N ALA A 124 6.66 9.22 19.60
CA ALA A 124 8.01 9.66 19.31
C ALA A 124 8.18 10.17 17.88
N THR A 125 9.09 11.11 17.70
CA THR A 125 9.46 11.68 16.41
C THR A 125 10.97 11.61 16.24
N LEU A 126 11.46 10.81 15.27
CA LEU A 126 12.88 10.65 14.99
C LEU A 126 13.31 11.68 13.96
N LYS A 127 14.25 12.54 14.36
CA LYS A 127 14.80 13.62 13.53
C LYS A 127 16.27 13.34 13.20
N GLY A 128 16.67 13.58 11.94
CA GLY A 128 18.08 13.43 11.59
C GLY A 128 18.39 13.24 10.12
N HIS A 129 17.41 12.92 9.28
CA HIS A 129 17.55 13.00 7.83
C HIS A 129 17.43 14.45 7.36
N SER A 130 18.22 14.81 6.36
CA SER A 130 18.15 16.12 5.71
C SER A 130 17.33 16.12 4.42
N GLY A 131 16.93 14.96 3.93
CA GLY A 131 16.06 14.73 2.78
C GLY A 131 14.85 13.87 3.15
N ALA A 132 13.90 13.75 2.22
CA ALA A 132 12.72 12.90 2.36
C ALA A 132 13.11 11.45 2.68
N VAL A 133 12.32 10.78 3.51
CA VAL A 133 12.52 9.37 3.86
C VAL A 133 11.59 8.53 2.99
N MET A 134 12.18 7.75 2.08
CA MET A 134 11.47 7.03 1.03
C MET A 134 10.97 5.67 1.47
N GLU A 135 11.68 4.99 2.36
CA GLU A 135 11.32 3.66 2.83
C GLU A 135 11.82 3.39 4.24
N LEU A 136 11.06 2.60 4.97
CA LEU A 136 11.34 2.11 6.32
C LEU A 136 11.27 0.60 6.36
N HIS A 137 12.13 -0.03 7.15
CA HIS A 137 12.00 -1.44 7.52
C HIS A 137 12.53 -1.70 8.91
N TYR A 138 11.79 -2.48 9.70
CA TYR A 138 12.29 -3.07 10.93
C TYR A 138 13.11 -4.33 10.62
N ASN A 139 14.11 -4.60 11.44
CA ASN A 139 14.73 -5.94 11.44
C ASN A 139 13.77 -6.97 12.05
N THR A 140 14.13 -8.24 11.97
CA THR A 140 13.22 -9.35 12.31
C THR A 140 12.83 -9.38 13.80
N ASP A 141 13.73 -8.95 14.69
CA ASP A 141 13.48 -8.87 16.14
C ASP A 141 12.85 -7.53 16.58
N GLY A 142 12.73 -6.58 15.68
CA GLY A 142 12.17 -5.25 15.94
C GLY A 142 13.12 -4.28 16.65
N SER A 143 14.31 -4.68 17.06
CA SER A 143 15.24 -3.83 17.83
C SER A 143 15.78 -2.64 17.04
N MET A 144 15.83 -2.75 15.72
CA MET A 144 16.34 -1.69 14.85
C MET A 144 15.36 -1.33 13.73
N LEU A 145 15.33 -0.05 13.41
CA LEU A 145 14.62 0.51 12.27
C LEU A 145 15.64 1.06 11.26
N PHE A 146 15.44 0.74 9.97
CA PHE A 146 16.24 1.25 8.87
C PHE A 146 15.44 2.23 8.04
N SER A 147 16.07 3.31 7.60
CA SER A 147 15.41 4.35 6.81
C SER A 147 16.26 4.75 5.60
N ALA A 148 15.69 4.63 4.41
CA ALA A 148 16.30 5.09 3.16
C ALA A 148 15.89 6.54 2.87
N SER A 149 16.84 7.40 2.48
CA SER A 149 16.53 8.82 2.28
C SER A 149 17.14 9.41 1.01
N THR A 150 16.48 10.45 0.50
CA THR A 150 16.97 11.28 -0.60
C THR A 150 18.23 12.07 -0.22
N ASP A 151 18.61 12.10 1.07
CA ASP A 151 19.89 12.65 1.52
C ASP A 151 21.10 11.74 1.20
N LYS A 152 20.91 10.70 0.37
CA LYS A 152 21.91 9.73 -0.11
C LYS A 152 22.43 8.79 0.98
N THR A 153 21.72 8.69 2.09
CA THR A 153 22.14 7.87 3.22
C THR A 153 21.02 6.97 3.73
N VAL A 154 21.43 5.94 4.46
CA VAL A 154 20.51 5.10 5.23
C VAL A 154 20.74 5.35 6.70
N GLY A 155 19.68 5.66 7.43
CA GLY A 155 19.66 5.75 8.89
C GLY A 155 19.46 4.39 9.52
N VAL A 156 20.19 4.12 10.59
CA VAL A 156 19.96 2.97 11.49
C VAL A 156 19.58 3.53 12.83
N TRP A 157 18.41 3.16 13.31
CA TRP A 157 17.81 3.69 14.54
C TRP A 157 17.55 2.56 15.52
N ASP A 158 17.73 2.83 16.77
CA ASP A 158 17.22 1.99 17.85
C ASP A 158 15.70 2.21 17.95
N SER A 159 14.91 1.16 17.87
CA SER A 159 13.46 1.29 17.87
C SER A 159 12.87 1.59 19.23
N GLU A 160 13.56 1.25 20.32
CA GLU A 160 13.13 1.48 21.70
C GLU A 160 13.47 2.89 22.17
N THR A 161 14.72 3.32 21.97
CA THR A 161 15.18 4.64 22.39
C THR A 161 14.89 5.75 21.39
N GLY A 162 14.67 5.39 20.11
CA GLY A 162 14.54 6.36 19.02
C GLY A 162 15.85 7.04 18.62
N GLU A 163 16.98 6.64 19.19
CA GLU A 163 18.27 7.22 18.88
C GLU A 163 18.85 6.68 17.57
N ARG A 164 19.54 7.53 16.82
CA ARG A 164 20.22 7.09 15.62
C ARG A 164 21.56 6.45 15.96
N ILE A 165 21.63 5.12 15.83
CA ILE A 165 22.84 4.33 16.06
C ILE A 165 23.91 4.62 14.99
N LYS A 166 23.47 4.69 13.70
CA LYS A 166 24.43 4.80 12.59
C LYS A 166 23.83 5.50 11.39
N ARG A 167 24.72 6.03 10.55
CA ARG A 167 24.40 6.58 9.24
C ARG A 167 25.30 5.91 8.20
N LEU A 168 24.69 5.14 7.29
CA LEU A 168 25.41 4.46 6.21
C LEU A 168 25.56 5.43 5.04
N LYS A 169 26.81 5.75 4.69
CA LYS A 169 27.15 6.70 3.62
C LYS A 169 27.93 5.98 2.52
N GLY A 170 27.65 6.30 1.26
CA GLY A 170 28.37 5.72 0.11
C GLY A 170 27.57 5.70 -1.18
N HIS A 171 26.27 5.91 -1.16
CA HIS A 171 25.50 6.20 -2.36
C HIS A 171 25.77 7.63 -2.84
N THR A 172 25.75 7.82 -4.15
CA THR A 172 26.02 9.12 -4.79
C THR A 172 24.74 9.86 -5.18
N SER A 173 23.60 9.17 -5.19
CA SER A 173 22.27 9.73 -5.45
C SER A 173 21.26 9.29 -4.40
N PHE A 174 19.98 9.58 -4.61
CA PHE A 174 18.87 9.24 -3.70
C PHE A 174 18.82 7.75 -3.40
N VAL A 175 18.57 7.40 -2.15
CA VAL A 175 18.32 6.01 -1.75
C VAL A 175 16.82 5.83 -1.68
N ASN A 176 16.29 5.02 -2.60
CA ASN A 176 14.85 4.81 -2.74
C ASN A 176 14.32 3.69 -1.85
N THR A 177 15.20 2.74 -1.51
CA THR A 177 14.78 1.51 -0.86
C THR A 177 15.89 0.98 0.03
N CYS A 178 15.47 0.36 1.14
CA CYS A 178 16.37 -0.38 2.03
C CYS A 178 15.62 -1.61 2.58
N TYR A 179 16.31 -2.72 2.72
CA TYR A 179 15.72 -3.92 3.28
C TYR A 179 16.73 -4.66 4.16
N PRO A 180 16.41 -4.98 5.43
CA PRO A 180 17.28 -5.75 6.30
C PRO A 180 17.22 -7.24 5.98
N ALA A 181 18.31 -7.96 6.28
CA ALA A 181 18.37 -9.41 6.17
C ALA A 181 17.38 -10.07 7.13
N ARG A 182 16.70 -11.11 6.65
CA ARG A 182 15.73 -11.86 7.47
C ARG A 182 16.41 -12.81 8.45
N ARG A 183 17.56 -13.36 8.07
CA ARG A 183 18.31 -14.34 8.87
C ARG A 183 19.80 -14.04 8.84
N GLY A 184 20.50 -14.47 9.87
CA GLY A 184 21.96 -14.37 9.94
C GLY A 184 22.45 -13.02 10.46
N PRO A 185 23.59 -12.51 9.94
CA PRO A 185 24.15 -11.26 10.42
C PRO A 185 23.28 -10.07 10.04
N GLN A 186 23.40 -8.97 10.78
CA GLN A 186 22.66 -7.73 10.53
C GLN A 186 23.16 -7.04 9.25
N LEU A 187 22.73 -7.57 8.12
CA LEU A 187 22.97 -7.01 6.81
C LEU A 187 21.79 -6.16 6.37
N VAL A 188 22.07 -5.17 5.53
CA VAL A 188 21.05 -4.34 4.88
C VAL A 188 21.39 -4.22 3.41
N CYS A 189 20.44 -4.43 2.53
CA CYS A 189 20.57 -4.09 1.11
C CYS A 189 19.86 -2.78 0.81
N THR A 190 20.38 -2.01 -0.13
CA THR A 190 19.84 -0.72 -0.53
C THR A 190 19.87 -0.55 -2.03
N GLY A 191 18.87 0.12 -2.57
CA GLY A 191 18.78 0.50 -3.98
C GLY A 191 18.72 2.02 -4.13
N SER A 192 19.38 2.52 -5.15
CA SER A 192 19.55 3.96 -5.35
C SER A 192 19.40 4.39 -6.81
N ASP A 193 19.13 5.68 -7.00
CA ASP A 193 19.16 6.35 -8.30
C ASP A 193 20.54 6.43 -8.90
N ASP A 194 21.60 6.07 -8.15
CA ASP A 194 22.95 5.95 -8.72
C ASP A 194 23.16 4.67 -9.55
N GLY A 195 22.09 3.88 -9.73
CA GLY A 195 22.15 2.62 -10.48
C GLY A 195 22.84 1.50 -9.73
N THR A 196 23.03 1.61 -8.42
CA THR A 196 23.69 0.57 -7.64
C THR A 196 22.78 -0.07 -6.60
N VAL A 197 23.00 -1.37 -6.38
CA VAL A 197 22.53 -2.08 -5.20
C VAL A 197 23.74 -2.28 -4.28
N LYS A 198 23.64 -1.83 -3.05
CA LYS A 198 24.72 -1.97 -2.06
C LYS A 198 24.29 -2.88 -0.92
N LEU A 199 25.26 -3.69 -0.47
CA LEU A 199 25.14 -4.51 0.73
C LEU A 199 25.97 -3.89 1.85
N TRP A 200 25.36 -3.75 3.02
CA TRP A 200 25.96 -3.16 4.21
C TRP A 200 25.93 -4.13 5.38
N ASP A 201 27.01 -4.14 6.17
CA ASP A 201 27.01 -4.69 7.52
C ASP A 201 26.92 -3.53 8.51
N VAL A 202 25.92 -3.53 9.37
CA VAL A 202 25.70 -2.47 10.35
C VAL A 202 26.93 -2.25 11.23
N ARG A 203 27.74 -3.29 11.46
CA ARG A 203 28.96 -3.25 12.28
C ARG A 203 30.16 -2.62 11.58
N LYS A 204 30.21 -2.69 10.23
CA LYS A 204 31.36 -2.26 9.42
C LYS A 204 31.19 -0.82 8.92
N LYS A 205 32.30 -0.17 8.57
CA LYS A 205 32.28 1.11 7.85
C LYS A 205 32.19 0.84 6.35
N GLY A 206 31.27 1.52 5.67
CA GLY A 206 31.09 1.42 4.23
C GLY A 206 30.31 0.18 3.77
N ALA A 207 30.03 0.12 2.46
CA ALA A 207 29.39 -1.01 1.82
C ALA A 207 30.33 -2.21 1.71
N ILE A 208 29.82 -3.41 1.90
CA ILE A 208 30.57 -4.66 1.73
C ILE A 208 30.69 -5.00 0.24
N HIS A 209 29.55 -4.96 -0.46
CA HIS A 209 29.45 -5.23 -1.87
C HIS A 209 28.65 -4.14 -2.56
N THR A 210 28.97 -3.93 -3.84
CA THR A 210 28.23 -3.00 -4.71
C THR A 210 27.98 -3.71 -6.03
N PHE A 211 26.71 -3.89 -6.36
CA PHE A 211 26.26 -4.45 -7.62
C PHE A 211 25.86 -3.30 -8.54
N GLN A 212 26.41 -3.29 -9.74
CA GLN A 212 26.10 -2.28 -10.75
C GLN A 212 24.89 -2.72 -11.56
N ASN A 213 23.85 -1.91 -11.51
CA ASN A 213 22.72 -1.99 -12.43
C ASN A 213 22.89 -0.93 -13.52
N THR A 214 22.21 -1.12 -14.66
CA THR A 214 22.28 -0.17 -15.78
C THR A 214 21.45 1.08 -15.49
N TYR A 215 20.35 0.91 -14.77
CA TYR A 215 19.37 1.97 -14.49
C TYR A 215 19.12 2.10 -12.98
N GLN A 216 18.36 3.13 -12.61
CA GLN A 216 17.98 3.40 -11.23
C GLN A 216 17.24 2.22 -10.61
N VAL A 217 17.58 1.93 -9.36
CA VAL A 217 16.96 0.87 -8.56
C VAL A 217 15.93 1.48 -7.62
N LEU A 218 14.69 1.02 -7.72
CA LEU A 218 13.55 1.57 -6.98
C LEU A 218 13.08 0.67 -5.85
N ALA A 219 13.33 -0.64 -5.95
CA ALA A 219 12.94 -1.61 -4.93
C ALA A 219 13.98 -2.71 -4.77
N VAL A 220 14.25 -3.12 -3.53
CA VAL A 220 15.13 -4.26 -3.21
C VAL A 220 14.52 -5.10 -2.11
N THR A 221 14.87 -6.38 -2.10
CA THR A 221 14.55 -7.30 -1.01
C THR A 221 15.58 -8.42 -0.93
N PHE A 222 15.75 -9.01 0.24
CA PHE A 222 16.49 -10.27 0.38
C PHE A 222 15.59 -11.46 0.05
N ASN A 223 16.22 -12.60 -0.32
CA ASN A 223 15.56 -13.89 -0.22
C ASN A 223 15.46 -14.34 1.26
N ASP A 224 14.76 -15.46 1.52
CA ASP A 224 14.56 -15.94 2.90
C ASP A 224 15.86 -16.30 3.62
N THR A 225 16.83 -16.88 2.91
CA THR A 225 18.13 -17.28 3.47
C THR A 225 19.12 -16.14 3.58
N SER A 226 18.78 -14.95 3.07
CA SER A 226 19.64 -13.75 3.06
C SER A 226 20.98 -13.94 2.36
N ASP A 227 21.06 -14.85 1.37
CA ASP A 227 22.23 -15.08 0.52
C ASP A 227 22.08 -14.53 -0.91
N GLN A 228 20.88 -14.04 -1.24
CA GLN A 228 20.57 -13.38 -2.51
C GLN A 228 19.83 -12.08 -2.28
N ILE A 229 20.06 -11.11 -3.16
CA ILE A 229 19.30 -9.85 -3.23
C ILE A 229 18.51 -9.85 -4.54
N MET A 230 17.24 -9.45 -4.45
CA MET A 230 16.38 -9.18 -5.59
C MET A 230 16.19 -7.69 -5.74
N SER A 231 16.41 -7.15 -6.93
CA SER A 231 16.28 -5.72 -7.22
C SER A 231 15.40 -5.48 -8.43
N GLY A 232 14.59 -4.44 -8.38
CA GLY A 232 13.75 -3.96 -9.48
C GLY A 232 13.88 -2.45 -9.63
N GLY A 233 13.68 -1.96 -10.84
CA GLY A 233 13.83 -0.54 -11.13
C GLY A 233 13.25 -0.13 -12.47
N ILE A 234 13.85 0.89 -13.06
CA ILE A 234 13.39 1.52 -14.32
C ILE A 234 13.65 0.61 -15.55
N ASP A 235 14.48 -0.40 -15.40
CA ASP A 235 14.75 -1.39 -16.45
C ASP A 235 13.64 -2.43 -16.64
N ASN A 236 12.55 -2.35 -15.88
CA ASN A 236 11.38 -3.24 -15.96
C ASN A 236 11.69 -4.70 -15.60
N GLU A 237 12.88 -4.96 -15.10
CA GLU A 237 13.41 -6.29 -14.83
C GLU A 237 13.60 -6.51 -13.34
N ILE A 238 13.39 -7.74 -12.88
CA ILE A 238 13.79 -8.16 -11.55
C ILE A 238 15.08 -8.96 -11.66
N LYS A 239 16.15 -8.43 -11.10
CA LYS A 239 17.48 -9.03 -11.10
C LYS A 239 17.77 -9.69 -9.77
N VAL A 240 18.35 -10.89 -9.82
CA VAL A 240 18.71 -11.67 -8.64
C VAL A 240 20.23 -11.80 -8.55
N TRP A 241 20.78 -11.29 -7.46
CA TRP A 241 22.21 -11.19 -7.21
C TRP A 241 22.63 -12.18 -6.13
N ASP A 242 23.71 -12.94 -6.39
CA ASP A 242 24.33 -13.84 -5.41
C ASP A 242 25.36 -13.08 -4.58
N LEU A 243 25.22 -13.13 -3.27
CA LEU A 243 26.14 -12.46 -2.34
C LEU A 243 27.46 -13.19 -2.18
N ARG A 244 27.49 -14.51 -2.41
CA ARG A 244 28.70 -15.33 -2.29
C ARG A 244 29.58 -15.18 -3.52
N GLN A 245 28.97 -15.24 -4.70
CA GLN A 245 29.65 -15.12 -5.98
C GLN A 245 29.84 -13.68 -6.44
N ASN A 246 29.12 -12.75 -5.80
CA ASN A 246 29.10 -11.32 -6.11
C ASN A 246 28.73 -11.01 -7.57
N LYS A 247 27.76 -11.73 -8.12
CA LYS A 247 27.30 -11.57 -9.51
C LYS A 247 25.80 -11.80 -9.70
N LEU A 248 25.30 -11.39 -10.86
CA LEU A 248 23.93 -11.65 -11.31
C LEU A 248 23.78 -13.15 -11.60
N ILE A 249 22.73 -13.76 -11.01
CA ILE A 249 22.40 -15.18 -11.24
C ILE A 249 21.44 -15.30 -12.43
N TYR A 250 20.32 -14.58 -12.36
CA TYR A 250 19.30 -14.56 -13.41
C TYR A 250 18.47 -13.28 -13.33
N THR A 251 17.73 -13.04 -14.41
CA THR A 251 16.79 -11.92 -14.53
C THR A 251 15.40 -12.45 -14.84
N MET A 252 14.39 -11.88 -14.21
CA MET A 252 12.97 -12.17 -14.47
C MET A 252 12.39 -11.04 -15.32
N HIS A 253 11.87 -11.39 -16.49
CA HIS A 253 11.27 -10.48 -17.44
C HIS A 253 9.75 -10.62 -17.44
N GLY A 254 9.03 -9.54 -17.78
CA GLY A 254 7.59 -9.60 -17.95
C GLY A 254 6.86 -8.29 -17.69
N HIS A 255 7.31 -7.46 -16.73
CA HIS A 255 6.73 -6.13 -16.56
C HIS A 255 6.97 -5.24 -17.78
N GLY A 256 5.97 -4.42 -18.11
CA GLY A 256 6.03 -3.49 -19.25
C GLY A 256 6.60 -2.12 -18.89
N ASP A 257 6.73 -1.80 -17.60
CA ASP A 257 7.25 -0.52 -17.10
C ASP A 257 7.93 -0.71 -15.74
N SER A 258 8.47 0.35 -15.18
CA SER A 258 9.29 0.43 -13.98
C SER A 258 8.68 -0.30 -12.78
N ILE A 259 9.50 -1.05 -12.07
CA ILE A 259 9.11 -1.78 -10.85
C ILE A 259 9.29 -0.88 -9.65
N THR A 260 8.20 -0.58 -8.95
CA THR A 260 8.17 0.36 -7.83
C THR A 260 8.22 -0.29 -6.47
N GLY A 261 7.80 -1.55 -6.35
CA GLY A 261 7.75 -2.25 -5.08
C GLY A 261 8.07 -3.73 -5.22
N LEU A 262 8.77 -4.29 -4.24
CA LEU A 262 9.06 -5.71 -4.10
C LEU A 262 8.74 -6.16 -2.68
N SER A 263 8.12 -7.31 -2.53
CA SER A 263 7.83 -7.91 -1.22
C SER A 263 7.92 -9.42 -1.30
N LEU A 264 8.72 -10.04 -0.45
CA LEU A 264 8.86 -11.48 -0.37
C LEU A 264 7.79 -12.07 0.54
N SER A 265 7.18 -13.19 0.14
CA SER A 265 6.23 -13.91 0.98
C SER A 265 6.85 -14.32 2.32
N SER A 266 6.02 -14.57 3.33
CA SER A 266 6.48 -14.98 4.67
C SER A 266 7.28 -16.29 4.63
N GLU A 267 6.86 -17.22 3.78
CA GLU A 267 7.54 -18.51 3.54
C GLU A 267 8.77 -18.45 2.62
N GLY A 268 9.02 -17.27 1.97
CA GLY A 268 10.18 -17.06 1.11
C GLY A 268 10.12 -17.70 -0.28
N SER A 269 9.00 -18.33 -0.66
CA SER A 269 8.86 -19.04 -1.93
C SER A 269 8.45 -18.14 -3.09
N TYR A 270 7.75 -17.06 -2.80
CA TYR A 270 7.18 -16.16 -3.80
C TYR A 270 7.57 -14.71 -3.57
N LEU A 271 7.85 -14.02 -4.66
CA LEU A 271 8.10 -12.58 -4.69
C LEU A 271 6.88 -11.87 -5.29
N LEU A 272 6.43 -10.83 -4.65
CA LEU A 272 5.42 -9.91 -5.14
C LEU A 272 6.12 -8.68 -5.72
N SER A 273 5.68 -8.21 -6.87
CA SER A 273 6.15 -6.96 -7.48
C SER A 273 4.99 -6.07 -7.87
N ASN A 274 5.13 -4.77 -7.67
CA ASN A 274 4.25 -3.74 -8.22
C ASN A 274 5.00 -2.94 -9.28
N SER A 275 4.32 -2.58 -10.38
CA SER A 275 4.93 -1.87 -11.50
C SER A 275 4.03 -0.75 -12.03
N MET A 276 4.66 0.24 -12.65
CA MET A 276 3.98 1.34 -13.35
C MET A 276 3.17 0.87 -14.57
N ASP A 277 3.28 -0.40 -14.98
CA ASP A 277 2.41 -1.03 -16.00
C ASP A 277 0.99 -1.32 -15.49
N ASN A 278 0.64 -0.87 -14.29
CA ASN A 278 -0.65 -1.11 -13.62
C ASN A 278 -0.91 -2.59 -13.33
N THR A 279 0.13 -3.40 -13.16
CA THR A 279 0.02 -4.79 -12.76
C THR A 279 0.82 -5.07 -11.49
N VAL A 280 0.25 -5.95 -10.67
CA VAL A 280 0.94 -6.59 -9.56
C VAL A 280 1.17 -8.04 -9.93
N ARG A 281 2.40 -8.55 -9.74
CA ARG A 281 2.75 -9.91 -10.16
C ARG A 281 3.34 -10.73 -9.04
N ILE A 282 3.08 -12.03 -9.08
CA ILE A 282 3.71 -13.03 -8.20
C ILE A 282 4.68 -13.85 -9.02
N TRP A 283 5.90 -13.98 -8.52
CA TRP A 283 7.01 -14.71 -9.12
C TRP A 283 7.44 -15.85 -8.22
N ASP A 284 7.70 -17.02 -8.81
CA ASP A 284 8.29 -18.15 -8.11
C ASP A 284 9.82 -17.94 -8.05
N VAL A 285 10.35 -17.76 -6.85
CA VAL A 285 11.77 -17.52 -6.60
C VAL A 285 12.51 -18.73 -6.04
N ARG A 286 11.85 -19.89 -5.99
CA ARG A 286 12.47 -21.13 -5.54
C ARG A 286 13.62 -21.55 -6.46
N PRO A 287 14.64 -22.23 -5.95
CA PRO A 287 15.84 -22.58 -6.72
C PRO A 287 15.55 -23.40 -8.00
N PHE A 288 14.56 -24.29 -7.95
CA PHE A 288 14.21 -25.20 -9.04
C PHE A 288 12.95 -24.79 -9.81
N ALA A 289 12.56 -23.53 -9.72
CA ALA A 289 11.40 -23.01 -10.45
C ALA A 289 11.64 -23.05 -11.98
N PRO A 290 10.56 -23.15 -12.79
CA PRO A 290 10.64 -23.07 -14.24
C PRO A 290 11.28 -21.75 -14.72
N LYS A 291 11.69 -21.72 -16.01
CA LYS A 291 12.26 -20.48 -16.60
C LYS A 291 11.26 -19.32 -16.57
N GLU A 292 10.02 -19.59 -16.86
CA GLU A 292 8.91 -18.61 -16.72
C GLU A 292 8.48 -18.60 -15.26
N ARG A 293 9.00 -17.62 -14.53
CA ARG A 293 8.79 -17.50 -13.08
C ARG A 293 7.53 -16.71 -12.71
N CYS A 294 6.89 -16.01 -13.67
CA CYS A 294 5.65 -15.28 -13.42
C CYS A 294 4.47 -16.25 -13.26
N VAL A 295 3.99 -16.39 -12.03
CA VAL A 295 2.91 -17.35 -11.68
C VAL A 295 1.53 -16.73 -11.80
N LYS A 296 1.38 -15.48 -11.35
CA LYS A 296 0.09 -14.78 -11.31
C LYS A 296 0.26 -13.30 -11.64
N ILE A 297 -0.77 -12.76 -12.28
CA ILE A 297 -0.89 -11.34 -12.59
C ILE A 297 -2.19 -10.83 -12.00
N PHE A 298 -2.13 -9.68 -11.33
CA PHE A 298 -3.26 -8.98 -10.72
C PHE A 298 -3.39 -7.60 -11.37
N GLN A 299 -4.61 -7.15 -11.51
CA GLN A 299 -4.95 -5.87 -12.14
C GLN A 299 -5.98 -5.13 -11.30
N GLY A 300 -6.06 -3.82 -11.47
CA GLY A 300 -7.05 -2.97 -10.81
C GLY A 300 -6.46 -1.69 -10.22
N ASN A 301 -5.24 -1.76 -9.66
CA ASN A 301 -4.51 -0.58 -9.21
C ASN A 301 -4.03 0.25 -10.41
N LEU A 302 -3.88 1.54 -10.19
CA LEU A 302 -3.46 2.49 -11.21
C LEU A 302 -2.23 3.26 -10.75
N HIS A 303 -1.32 3.49 -11.68
CA HIS A 303 -0.27 4.48 -11.57
C HIS A 303 -0.63 5.69 -12.43
N ASN A 304 -0.28 6.89 -11.97
CA ASN A 304 -0.51 8.14 -12.68
C ASN A 304 0.81 8.76 -13.14
N PHE A 305 0.71 9.93 -13.76
CA PHE A 305 1.86 10.70 -14.24
C PHE A 305 2.79 11.21 -13.12
N GLU A 306 2.34 11.23 -11.87
CA GLU A 306 3.17 11.63 -10.71
C GLU A 306 4.30 10.66 -10.44
N LYS A 307 4.17 9.42 -10.94
CA LYS A 307 5.17 8.34 -10.84
C LYS A 307 5.63 8.06 -9.41
N ASN A 308 4.70 8.13 -8.46
CA ASN A 308 4.96 7.78 -7.07
C ASN A 308 5.39 6.31 -6.96
N LEU A 309 6.29 6.02 -6.04
CA LEU A 309 6.75 4.67 -5.76
C LEU A 309 5.70 3.95 -4.92
N LEU A 310 4.71 3.36 -5.59
CA LEU A 310 3.65 2.59 -4.94
C LEU A 310 4.19 1.21 -4.55
N ARG A 311 4.09 0.88 -3.27
CA ARG A 311 4.59 -0.37 -2.70
C ARG A 311 3.50 -1.43 -2.66
N CYS A 312 3.92 -2.66 -2.43
CA CYS A 312 3.03 -3.82 -2.29
C CYS A 312 3.45 -4.66 -1.09
N SER A 313 2.51 -5.40 -0.53
CA SER A 313 2.77 -6.26 0.62
C SER A 313 1.96 -7.56 0.58
N TRP A 314 2.47 -8.56 1.28
CA TRP A 314 1.80 -9.82 1.57
C TRP A 314 1.11 -9.77 2.93
N SER A 315 -0.05 -10.44 3.04
CA SER A 315 -0.56 -10.82 4.35
C SER A 315 0.35 -11.90 4.97
N ASN A 316 0.38 -11.98 6.29
CA ASN A 316 1.28 -12.90 6.99
C ASN A 316 0.99 -14.38 6.65
N ASP A 317 -0.27 -14.72 6.43
CA ASP A 317 -0.74 -16.04 6.01
C ASP A 317 -0.54 -16.34 4.51
N GLY A 318 -0.10 -15.37 3.72
CA GLY A 318 0.07 -15.48 2.27
C GLY A 318 -1.23 -15.57 1.47
N SER A 319 -2.40 -15.49 2.11
CA SER A 319 -3.70 -15.61 1.43
C SER A 319 -4.09 -14.35 0.65
N LYS A 320 -3.62 -13.20 1.09
CA LYS A 320 -3.96 -11.88 0.53
C LYS A 320 -2.70 -11.12 0.14
N ILE A 321 -2.84 -10.26 -0.84
CA ILE A 321 -1.84 -9.26 -1.22
C ILE A 321 -2.50 -7.90 -1.28
N ALA A 322 -1.74 -6.85 -0.99
CA ALA A 322 -2.20 -5.48 -1.08
C ALA A 322 -1.23 -4.62 -1.88
N ALA A 323 -1.77 -3.61 -2.53
CA ALA A 323 -0.97 -2.56 -3.15
C ALA A 323 -1.68 -1.22 -3.05
N GLY A 324 -0.88 -0.17 -2.97
CA GLY A 324 -1.34 1.21 -3.11
C GLY A 324 -1.69 1.53 -4.56
N SER A 325 -2.47 2.58 -4.74
CA SER A 325 -2.91 3.04 -6.05
C SER A 325 -2.99 4.57 -6.11
N ALA A 326 -2.69 5.11 -7.26
CA ALA A 326 -2.78 6.55 -7.52
C ALA A 326 -4.24 7.04 -7.63
N ASP A 327 -5.22 6.14 -7.76
CA ASP A 327 -6.66 6.47 -7.75
C ASP A 327 -7.22 6.68 -6.34
N ARG A 328 -6.37 6.75 -5.31
CA ARG A 328 -6.69 7.02 -3.89
C ARG A 328 -7.35 5.85 -3.15
N PHE A 329 -7.36 4.65 -3.75
CA PHE A 329 -7.89 3.45 -3.12
C PHE A 329 -6.77 2.51 -2.71
N VAL A 330 -7.03 1.72 -1.66
CA VAL A 330 -6.25 0.54 -1.31
C VAL A 330 -6.87 -0.65 -2.00
N TYR A 331 -6.07 -1.43 -2.69
CA TYR A 331 -6.51 -2.68 -3.32
C TYR A 331 -5.96 -3.87 -2.57
N ILE A 332 -6.85 -4.83 -2.29
CA ILE A 332 -6.50 -6.11 -1.67
C ILE A 332 -7.09 -7.22 -2.52
N TRP A 333 -6.26 -8.18 -2.93
CA TRP A 333 -6.65 -9.33 -3.73
C TRP A 333 -6.47 -10.63 -2.94
N ASP A 334 -7.29 -11.62 -3.26
CA ASP A 334 -7.06 -13.01 -2.89
C ASP A 334 -6.00 -13.64 -3.81
N THR A 335 -4.98 -14.21 -3.22
CA THR A 335 -3.86 -14.82 -3.97
C THR A 335 -4.28 -16.03 -4.77
N THR A 336 -5.31 -16.77 -4.33
CA THR A 336 -5.77 -17.99 -4.98
C THR A 336 -6.65 -17.70 -6.18
N SER A 337 -7.71 -16.95 -5.99
CA SER A 337 -8.71 -16.65 -7.04
C SER A 337 -8.32 -15.46 -7.92
N ARG A 338 -7.35 -14.66 -7.53
CA ARG A 338 -6.94 -13.41 -8.18
C ARG A 338 -8.03 -12.33 -8.20
N ARG A 339 -9.08 -12.46 -7.40
CA ARG A 339 -10.17 -11.49 -7.31
C ARG A 339 -9.81 -10.38 -6.34
N ILE A 340 -10.29 -9.17 -6.62
CA ILE A 340 -10.26 -8.06 -5.68
C ILE A 340 -11.24 -8.41 -4.56
N LEU A 341 -10.72 -8.51 -3.33
CA LEU A 341 -11.52 -8.69 -2.13
C LEU A 341 -12.01 -7.34 -1.60
N TYR A 342 -11.10 -6.37 -1.56
CA TYR A 342 -11.40 -5.04 -1.03
C TYR A 342 -10.83 -3.95 -1.94
N LYS A 343 -11.62 -2.91 -2.11
CA LYS A 343 -11.25 -1.62 -2.66
C LYS A 343 -11.63 -0.57 -1.61
N LEU A 344 -10.67 -0.20 -0.74
CA LEU A 344 -10.92 0.64 0.42
C LEU A 344 -10.75 2.11 0.06
N PRO A 345 -11.81 2.93 0.20
CA PRO A 345 -11.75 4.38 0.02
C PRO A 345 -11.29 5.06 1.32
N GLY A 346 -10.98 6.35 1.23
CA GLY A 346 -10.72 7.20 2.40
C GLY A 346 -9.63 8.24 2.16
N HIS A 347 -8.57 7.85 1.45
CA HIS A 347 -7.50 8.77 1.10
C HIS A 347 -7.92 9.82 0.06
N ALA A 348 -7.36 11.02 0.19
CA ALA A 348 -7.53 12.12 -0.76
C ALA A 348 -6.39 12.23 -1.78
N GLY A 349 -5.27 11.53 -1.55
CA GLY A 349 -4.09 11.46 -2.42
C GLY A 349 -3.72 10.04 -2.80
N SER A 350 -2.66 9.88 -3.61
CA SER A 350 -2.12 8.56 -4.00
C SER A 350 -1.74 7.75 -2.77
N VAL A 351 -2.17 6.48 -2.71
CA VAL A 351 -1.78 5.56 -1.64
C VAL A 351 -0.42 4.96 -1.99
N ASN A 352 0.61 5.33 -1.22
CA ASN A 352 2.00 4.98 -1.54
C ASN A 352 2.40 3.64 -0.91
N GLU A 353 1.94 3.34 0.29
CA GLU A 353 2.24 2.09 0.99
C GLU A 353 0.99 1.49 1.61
N VAL A 354 0.92 0.17 1.59
CA VAL A 354 -0.11 -0.62 2.27
C VAL A 354 0.59 -1.80 2.94
N VAL A 355 0.33 -2.03 4.22
CA VAL A 355 0.92 -3.14 4.97
C VAL A 355 -0.13 -3.82 5.84
N PHE A 356 0.01 -5.14 5.98
CA PHE A 356 -0.80 -5.95 6.89
C PHE A 356 -0.16 -5.99 8.28
N HIS A 357 -1.01 -6.06 9.28
CA HIS A 357 -0.58 -6.31 10.65
C HIS A 357 0.00 -7.74 10.78
N PRO A 358 1.04 -7.95 11.64
CA PRO A 358 1.67 -9.26 11.75
C PRO A 358 0.75 -10.36 12.31
N GLU A 359 -0.24 -10.04 13.13
CA GLU A 359 -1.09 -11.04 13.81
C GLU A 359 -2.58 -10.85 13.55
N GLU A 360 -3.08 -9.61 13.60
CA GLU A 360 -4.50 -9.30 13.49
C GLU A 360 -4.91 -8.96 12.05
N SER A 361 -6.20 -9.06 11.77
CA SER A 361 -6.79 -8.69 10.47
C SER A 361 -6.90 -7.18 10.29
N ILE A 362 -5.77 -6.48 10.36
CA ILE A 362 -5.67 -5.03 10.24
C ILE A 362 -4.80 -4.68 9.04
N VAL A 363 -5.18 -3.64 8.33
CA VAL A 363 -4.42 -3.04 7.22
C VAL A 363 -4.11 -1.59 7.55
N LEU A 364 -2.87 -1.20 7.36
CA LEU A 364 -2.37 0.17 7.46
C LEU A 364 -2.06 0.69 6.07
N SER A 365 -2.47 1.90 5.76
CA SER A 365 -2.14 2.59 4.52
C SER A 365 -1.62 4.00 4.77
N GLY A 366 -0.63 4.41 3.99
CA GLY A 366 -0.06 5.75 3.99
C GLY A 366 -0.15 6.38 2.61
N ALA A 367 -0.49 7.67 2.54
CA ALA A 367 -0.74 8.33 1.27
C ALA A 367 -0.17 9.75 1.18
N SER A 368 -0.18 10.28 -0.05
CA SER A 368 0.26 11.66 -0.35
C SER A 368 -0.64 12.73 0.27
N ASP A 369 -1.80 12.38 0.84
CA ASP A 369 -2.67 13.27 1.60
C ASP A 369 -2.17 13.57 3.03
N LYS A 370 -0.95 13.11 3.38
CA LYS A 370 -0.29 13.29 4.70
C LYS A 370 -0.93 12.50 5.84
N ARG A 371 -1.78 11.54 5.53
CA ARG A 371 -2.57 10.77 6.49
C ARG A 371 -2.23 9.29 6.42
N LEU A 372 -2.48 8.63 7.54
CA LEU A 372 -2.44 7.19 7.66
C LEU A 372 -3.85 6.71 8.03
N TYR A 373 -4.30 5.67 7.38
CA TYR A 373 -5.52 4.96 7.78
C TYR A 373 -5.15 3.55 8.23
N MET A 374 -5.73 3.15 9.33
CA MET A 374 -5.62 1.79 9.84
C MET A 374 -7.04 1.24 9.99
N GLY A 375 -7.34 0.10 9.41
CA GLY A 375 -8.68 -0.45 9.36
C GLY A 375 -8.72 -1.97 9.48
N GLU A 376 -9.84 -2.47 10.01
CA GLU A 376 -10.13 -3.90 10.06
C GLU A 376 -10.51 -4.42 8.68
N ILE A 377 -10.03 -5.63 8.36
CA ILE A 377 -10.48 -6.43 7.22
C ILE A 377 -11.04 -7.76 7.73
N GLN A 378 -12.01 -8.32 7.01
CA GLN A 378 -12.64 -9.61 7.36
C GLN A 378 -12.11 -10.72 6.49
#